data_9132cbe4e3d977dea5418431a79f2020
#
_entry.id   9132cbe4e3d977dea5418431a79f2020
#
_cell.length_a   1.000
_cell.length_b   1.000
_cell.length_c   1.000
_cell.angle_alpha   90.00
_cell.angle_beta   90.00
_cell.angle_gamma   90.00
#
_symmetry.space_group_name_H-M   'P 1'
#
loop_
_entity.id
_entity.type
_entity.pdbx_description
1 polymer ?
#
loop_
_entity_poly.entity_id
_entity_poly.type
_entity_poly.pdbx_seq_one_letter_code
_entity_poly.pdbx_strand_id
1 'polypeptide(L)'
;MSEQNDMVKLAKEIWEVIGRNLENKDNKNALLSSAAVLLKTSIELYTISLKENSDIERLITEEVVPSIPKLRDRMKHIEKPTLH
;
A
#
# COMPACT_ATOMS: atom_id res chain seq x y z
N MET A 1 -12.32 15.76 14.14
CA MET A 1 -11.50 15.10 13.18
C MET A 1 -11.11 13.73 13.61
N SER A 2 -11.38 12.77 12.85
CA SER A 2 -11.12 11.42 13.28
C SER A 2 -9.84 10.90 12.65
N GLU A 3 -9.27 9.91 13.29
CA GLU A 3 -8.11 9.24 12.76
C GLU A 3 -8.39 8.65 11.38
N GLN A 4 -9.63 8.26 11.19
CA GLN A 4 -10.05 7.67 9.95
C GLN A 4 -9.91 8.66 8.79
N ASN A 5 -10.26 9.91 9.05
CA ASN A 5 -10.10 10.94 8.02
C ASN A 5 -8.63 11.17 7.71
N ASP A 6 -7.80 11.14 8.73
CA ASP A 6 -6.37 11.31 8.52
C ASP A 6 -5.79 10.17 7.72
N MET A 7 -6.26 8.96 7.94
CA MET A 7 -5.78 7.81 7.22
C MET A 7 -6.19 7.85 5.76
N VAL A 8 -7.41 8.29 5.50
CA VAL A 8 -7.89 8.42 4.14
C VAL A 8 -7.08 9.48 3.39
N LYS A 9 -6.82 10.57 4.07
CA LYS A 9 -6.05 11.66 3.48
C LYS A 9 -4.64 11.19 3.15
N LEU A 10 -4.02 10.48 4.07
CA LEU A 10 -2.67 9.96 3.84
C LEU A 10 -2.64 9.01 2.66
N ALA A 11 -3.61 8.11 2.60
CA ALA A 11 -3.68 7.16 1.50
C ALA A 11 -3.79 7.89 0.17
N LYS A 12 -4.61 8.93 0.14
CA LYS A 12 -4.79 9.70 -1.07
C LYS A 12 -3.49 10.38 -1.49
N GLU A 13 -2.79 10.94 -0.52
CA GLU A 13 -1.53 11.61 -0.81
C GLU A 13 -0.49 10.63 -1.33
N ILE A 14 -0.47 9.43 -0.76
CA ILE A 14 0.44 8.40 -1.24
C ILE A 14 0.14 8.05 -2.69
N TRP A 15 -1.15 7.87 -3.01
CA TRP A 15 -1.55 7.58 -4.37
C TRP A 15 -1.13 8.69 -5.34
N GLU A 16 -1.21 9.93 -4.90
CA GLU A 16 -0.80 11.04 -5.74
C GLU A 16 0.68 11.03 -6.02
N VAL A 17 1.47 10.72 -4.99
CA VAL A 17 2.91 10.63 -5.17
C VAL A 17 3.27 9.51 -6.13
N ILE A 18 2.62 8.37 -5.96
CA ILE A 18 2.87 7.24 -6.85
C ILE A 18 2.50 7.59 -8.27
N GLY A 19 1.35 8.25 -8.44
CA GLY A 19 0.91 8.64 -9.76
C GLY A 19 1.92 9.54 -10.46
N ARG A 20 2.45 10.51 -9.73
CA ARG A 20 3.45 11.39 -10.30
C ARG A 20 4.71 10.64 -10.65
N ASN A 21 5.09 9.70 -9.80
CA ASN A 21 6.30 8.92 -10.03
C ASN A 21 6.18 8.01 -11.24
N LEU A 22 4.98 7.58 -11.54
CA LEU A 22 4.74 6.68 -12.67
C LEU A 22 4.43 7.41 -13.97
N GLU A 23 4.28 8.70 -13.89
CA GLU A 23 3.77 9.48 -14.99
C GLU A 23 4.46 9.26 -16.32
N ASN A 24 5.75 9.20 -16.34
CA ASN A 24 6.49 8.99 -17.56
C ASN A 24 7.13 7.63 -17.61
N LYS A 25 6.62 6.73 -16.79
CA LYS A 25 7.14 5.38 -16.75
C LYS A 25 6.01 4.46 -17.06
N ASP A 26 6.22 3.70 -18.02
CA ASP A 26 5.17 2.88 -18.43
C ASP A 26 5.49 1.50 -18.15
N ASN A 27 5.13 1.03 -17.01
CA ASN A 27 5.14 -0.38 -16.99
C ASN A 27 4.93 -0.97 -15.64
N LYS A 28 4.72 -2.25 -15.71
CA LYS A 28 4.52 -3.08 -14.58
C LYS A 28 5.70 -3.07 -13.63
N ASN A 29 6.91 -2.95 -14.18
CA ASN A 29 8.10 -2.94 -13.33
C ASN A 29 8.17 -1.71 -12.45
N ALA A 30 7.80 -0.56 -12.99
CA ALA A 30 7.78 0.66 -12.17
C ALA A 30 6.75 0.55 -11.07
N LEU A 31 5.62 -0.07 -11.39
CA LEU A 31 4.57 -0.26 -10.39
C LEU A 31 5.04 -1.21 -9.30
N LEU A 32 5.67 -2.31 -9.69
CA LEU A 32 6.18 -3.27 -8.72
C LEU A 32 7.27 -2.67 -7.84
N SER A 33 8.12 -1.84 -8.43
CA SER A 33 9.15 -1.17 -7.65
C SER A 33 8.57 -0.23 -6.63
N SER A 34 7.52 0.49 -7.02
CA SER A 34 6.84 1.39 -6.10
C SER A 34 6.22 0.59 -4.95
N ALA A 35 5.60 -0.54 -5.28
CA ALA A 35 5.00 -1.37 -4.26
C ALA A 35 6.05 -1.91 -3.29
N ALA A 36 7.21 -2.30 -3.82
CA ALA A 36 8.27 -2.81 -2.97
C ALA A 36 8.78 -1.75 -2.01
N VAL A 37 8.93 -0.53 -2.50
CA VAL A 37 9.37 0.57 -1.63
C VAL A 37 8.35 0.83 -0.54
N LEU A 38 7.07 0.83 -0.91
CA LEU A 38 6.01 1.07 0.06
C LEU A 38 5.97 -0.02 1.12
N LEU A 39 6.13 -1.26 0.70
CA LEU A 39 6.10 -2.36 1.64
C LEU A 39 7.28 -2.26 2.61
N LYS A 40 8.46 -1.99 2.09
CA LYS A 40 9.62 -1.86 2.94
C LYS A 40 9.44 -0.71 3.93
N THR A 41 8.93 0.41 3.45
CA THR A 41 8.69 1.56 4.31
C THR A 41 7.68 1.22 5.39
N SER A 42 6.64 0.47 5.03
CA SER A 42 5.65 0.05 6.02
C SER A 42 6.29 -0.80 7.10
N ILE A 43 7.14 -1.75 6.70
CA ILE A 43 7.82 -2.61 7.67
C ILE A 43 8.72 -1.78 8.56
N GLU A 44 9.42 -0.81 8.00
CA GLU A 44 10.27 0.06 8.80
C GLU A 44 9.46 0.78 9.88
N LEU A 45 8.29 1.27 9.51
CA LEU A 45 7.44 1.94 10.49
C LEU A 45 6.96 0.98 11.57
N TYR A 46 6.68 -0.25 11.20
CA TYR A 46 6.29 -1.24 12.19
C TYR A 46 7.42 -1.54 13.14
N THR A 47 8.67 -1.59 12.67
CA THR A 47 9.77 -1.87 13.56
C THR A 47 9.98 -0.75 14.57
N ILE A 48 9.58 0.45 14.23
CA ILE A 48 9.63 1.57 15.17
C ILE A 48 8.51 1.46 16.19
N SER A 49 7.35 1.00 15.77
CA SER A 49 6.16 0.96 16.60
C SER A 49 6.04 -0.30 17.44
N LEU A 50 6.49 -1.42 16.91
CA LEU A 50 6.32 -2.72 17.56
C LEU A 50 7.67 -3.29 17.89
N LYS A 51 7.85 -3.72 19.12
CA LYS A 51 9.14 -4.20 19.58
C LYS A 51 9.44 -5.62 19.14
N GLU A 52 8.40 -6.43 19.01
CA GLU A 52 8.59 -7.84 18.74
C GLU A 52 8.41 -8.17 17.26
N ASN A 53 9.36 -8.86 16.70
CA ASN A 53 9.24 -9.29 15.32
C ASN A 53 8.00 -10.14 15.11
N SER A 54 7.65 -10.96 16.10
CA SER A 54 6.49 -11.83 15.97
C SER A 54 5.20 -11.03 15.85
N ASP A 55 5.13 -9.85 16.45
CA ASP A 55 3.95 -9.01 16.33
C ASP A 55 3.79 -8.50 14.91
N ILE A 56 4.91 -8.13 14.29
CA ILE A 56 4.89 -7.66 12.91
C ILE A 56 4.47 -8.81 11.98
N GLU A 57 5.05 -9.98 12.20
CA GLU A 57 4.73 -11.15 11.38
C GLU A 57 3.26 -11.52 11.51
N ARG A 58 2.75 -11.46 12.73
CA ARG A 58 1.35 -11.79 12.95
C ARG A 58 0.43 -10.78 12.29
N LEU A 59 0.79 -9.52 12.37
CA LEU A 59 -0.01 -8.48 11.74
C LEU A 59 -0.10 -8.70 10.24
N ILE A 60 1.02 -9.03 9.62
CA ILE A 60 1.02 -9.28 8.19
C ILE A 60 0.19 -10.50 7.87
N THR A 61 0.37 -11.57 8.63
CA THR A 61 -0.33 -12.82 8.37
C THR A 61 -1.82 -12.72 8.63
N GLU A 62 -2.21 -12.06 9.71
CA GLU A 62 -3.60 -12.06 10.13
C GLU A 62 -4.41 -10.89 9.59
N GLU A 63 -3.75 -9.78 9.28
CA GLU A 63 -4.48 -8.60 8.81
C GLU A 63 -4.24 -8.31 7.34
N VAL A 64 -2.98 -8.37 6.93
CA VAL A 64 -2.65 -7.97 5.57
C VAL A 64 -3.00 -9.05 4.56
N VAL A 65 -2.53 -10.26 4.81
CA VAL A 65 -2.77 -11.36 3.87
C VAL A 65 -4.26 -11.61 3.63
N PRO A 66 -5.09 -11.69 4.68
CA PRO A 66 -6.53 -11.89 4.45
C PRO A 66 -7.21 -10.74 3.73
N SER A 67 -6.61 -9.55 3.73
CA SER A 67 -7.21 -8.42 3.05
C SER A 67 -6.98 -8.44 1.55
N ILE A 68 -6.05 -9.27 1.07
CA ILE A 68 -5.72 -9.28 -0.34
C ILE A 68 -6.92 -9.54 -1.25
N PRO A 69 -7.74 -10.55 -1.00
CA PRO A 69 -8.89 -10.78 -1.88
C PRO A 69 -9.85 -9.60 -1.90
N LYS A 70 -10.06 -8.97 -0.75
CA LYS A 70 -10.97 -7.84 -0.67
C LYS A 70 -10.42 -6.64 -1.44
N LEU A 71 -9.13 -6.42 -1.32
CA LEU A 71 -8.51 -5.31 -2.02
C LEU A 71 -8.51 -5.54 -3.52
N ARG A 72 -8.24 -6.77 -3.92
CA ARG A 72 -8.26 -7.11 -5.33
C ARG A 72 -9.65 -6.89 -5.92
N ASP A 73 -10.68 -7.30 -5.18
CA ASP A 73 -12.04 -7.14 -5.63
C ASP A 73 -12.40 -5.66 -5.75
N ARG A 74 -11.96 -4.87 -4.79
CA ARG A 74 -12.21 -3.45 -4.80
C ARG A 74 -11.54 -2.77 -5.98
N MET A 75 -10.31 -3.19 -6.29
CA MET A 75 -9.60 -2.60 -7.41
C MET A 75 -10.22 -2.92 -8.75
N LYS A 76 -10.96 -4.00 -8.83
CA LYS A 76 -11.68 -4.33 -10.05
C LYS A 76 -12.76 -3.33 -10.38
N HIS A 77 -13.29 -2.68 -9.36
CA HIS A 77 -14.38 -1.72 -9.56
C HIS A 77 -13.88 -0.31 -9.82
N ILE A 78 -12.59 -0.11 -9.76
CA ILE A 78 -12.02 1.19 -10.00
C ILE A 78 -11.73 1.32 -11.47
N GLU A 79 -12.33 2.35 -12.04
CA GLU A 79 -12.11 2.60 -13.43
C GLU A 79 -10.74 3.16 -13.61
N LYS A 80 -9.89 2.48 -14.27
CA LYS A 80 -8.60 3.03 -14.48
C LYS A 80 -7.90 2.45 -15.66
N PRO A 81 -6.90 3.17 -16.11
CA PRO A 81 -6.08 2.67 -17.20
C PRO A 81 -5.48 1.38 -16.75
N THR A 82 -5.58 0.45 -17.56
CA THR A 82 -5.08 -0.84 -17.21
C THR A 82 -3.61 -0.91 -17.40
N LEU A 83 -3.00 -1.61 -16.52
CA LEU A 83 -1.60 -1.90 -16.66
C LEU A 83 -1.49 -3.28 -17.21
N HIS A 84 -1.06 -3.37 -18.40
CA HIS A 84 -0.97 -4.67 -19.03
C HIS A 84 0.45 -5.12 -19.09
#